data_b498557b2efc39249a16e69c5094726c
#
_entry.id   b498557b2efc39249a16e69c5094726c
#
_cell.length_a   1.000
_cell.length_b   1.000
_cell.length_c   1.000
_cell.angle_alpha   90.00
_cell.angle_beta   90.00
_cell.angle_gamma   90.00
#
_symmetry.space_group_name_H-M   'P 1'
#
loop_
_entity.id
_entity.type
_entity.pdbx_description
1 polymer ?
#
loop_
_entity_poly.entity_id
_entity_poly.type
_entity_poly.pdbx_seq_one_letter_code
_entity_poly.pdbx_strand_id
1 'polypeptide(L)' 'MQLNELIDDGLVVRRLKVKNEDVVFVKGIFEASEGLCAMYAERGGDLTVLAPTSRSSELDVVLRDLAHELCGVLDDGGC' A
#
# COMPACT_ATOMS: atom_id res chain seq x y z
N MET A 1 -10.67 8.55 -24.09
CA MET A 1 -10.56 8.37 -23.76
C MET A 1 -10.30 7.80 -23.17
N GLN A 2 -10.25 7.60 -22.93
CA GLN A 2 -10.09 6.85 -22.40
C GLN A 2 -9.19 6.74 -21.30
N LEU A 3 -8.62 7.66 -20.88
CA LEU A 3 -7.89 7.81 -19.70
C LEU A 3 -8.75 7.48 -18.52
N ASN A 4 -9.96 7.94 -18.54
CA ASN A 4 -10.89 7.65 -17.51
C ASN A 4 -11.08 6.21 -17.29
N GLU A 5 -11.18 5.49 -18.33
CA GLU A 5 -11.39 4.09 -18.24
C GLU A 5 -10.25 3.39 -17.55
N LEU A 6 -9.06 3.82 -17.85
CA LEU A 6 -7.92 3.23 -17.22
C LEU A 6 -7.90 3.50 -15.74
N ILE A 7 -8.28 4.68 -15.38
CA ILE A 7 -8.29 5.05 -14.00
C ILE A 7 -9.36 4.30 -13.24
N ASP A 8 -10.51 4.19 -13.83
CA ASP A 8 -11.60 3.54 -13.18
C ASP A 8 -11.35 2.10 -12.89
N ASP A 9 -10.63 1.46 -13.77
CA ASP A 9 -10.39 0.11 -13.58
C ASP A 9 -9.42 -0.10 -12.52
N GLY A 10 -8.85 0.96 -12.10
CA GLY A 10 -7.69 0.74 -11.75
C GLY A 10 -7.09 1.00 -10.47
N LEU A 11 -7.73 1.42 -9.48
CA LEU A 11 -7.01 1.65 -8.24
C LEU A 11 -7.61 0.89 -7.09
N VAL A 12 -6.73 0.26 -6.32
CA VAL A 12 -7.15 -0.32 -5.06
C VAL A 12 -6.47 0.46 -3.96
N VAL A 13 -7.12 0.54 -2.83
CA VAL A 13 -6.63 1.27 -1.68
C VAL A 13 -6.45 0.28 -0.55
N ARG A 14 -5.32 0.37 0.11
CA ARG A 14 -5.06 -0.47 1.27
C ARG A 14 -4.51 0.41 2.38
N ARG A 15 -4.74 0.02 3.60
CA ARG A 15 -4.22 0.76 4.74
C ARG A 15 -3.41 -0.16 5.60
N LEU A 16 -2.27 0.35 6.02
CA LEU A 16 -1.36 -0.42 6.86
C LEU A 16 -0.99 0.45 8.02
N LYS A 17 -1.12 -0.06 9.22
CA LYS A 17 -0.72 0.67 10.39
C LYS A 17 0.48 0.02 11.02
N VAL A 18 1.54 0.76 11.17
CA VAL A 18 2.77 0.27 11.78
C VAL A 18 3.26 1.27 12.82
N LYS A 19 4.29 0.94 13.50
CA LYS A 19 4.88 1.88 14.43
C LYS A 19 5.48 3.03 13.67
N ASN A 20 5.44 4.19 14.26
CA ASN A 20 5.97 5.38 13.63
C ASN A 20 7.40 5.18 13.15
N GLU A 21 8.18 4.50 13.93
CA GLU A 21 9.59 4.29 13.60
C GLU A 21 9.78 3.35 12.42
N ASP A 22 8.77 2.58 12.07
CA ASP A 22 8.87 1.64 10.97
C ASP A 22 8.43 2.23 9.63
N VAL A 23 7.91 3.45 9.65
CA VAL A 23 7.41 4.08 8.43
C VAL A 23 8.51 4.22 7.39
N VAL A 24 9.70 4.60 7.83
CA VAL A 24 10.81 4.79 6.91
C VAL A 24 11.18 3.48 6.23
N PHE A 25 11.16 2.41 6.99
CA PHE A 25 11.46 1.09 6.47
C PHE A 25 10.45 0.70 5.39
N VAL A 26 9.17 0.88 5.68
CA VAL A 26 8.12 0.54 4.75
C VAL A 26 8.24 1.38 3.48
N LYS A 27 8.50 2.66 3.67
CA LYS A 27 8.68 3.56 2.55
C LYS A 27 9.79 3.09 1.64
N GLY A 28 10.90 2.66 2.23
CA GLY A 28 12.02 2.16 1.47
C GLY A 28 11.68 0.93 0.65
N ILE A 29 10.88 0.04 1.23
CA ILE A 29 10.45 -1.15 0.53
C ILE A 29 9.64 -0.79 -0.72
N PHE A 30 8.70 0.13 -0.56
CA PHE A 30 7.85 0.49 -1.68
C PHE A 30 8.60 1.32 -2.72
N GLU A 31 9.57 2.09 -2.30
CA GLU A 31 10.37 2.84 -3.25
C GLU A 31 11.21 1.91 -4.10
N ALA A 32 11.66 0.83 -3.50
CA ALA A 32 12.45 -0.15 -4.23
C ALA A 32 11.59 -0.96 -5.19
N SER A 33 10.29 -0.99 -4.95
CA SER A 33 9.39 -1.73 -5.83
C SER A 33 8.76 -0.77 -6.83
N GLU A 34 9.56 -0.29 -7.70
CA GLU A 34 9.17 0.74 -8.64
C GLU A 34 7.87 0.47 -9.32
N GLY A 35 6.98 1.43 -9.30
CA GLY A 35 5.74 1.31 -10.04
C GLY A 35 4.70 0.42 -9.40
N LEU A 36 5.00 -0.17 -8.27
CA LEU A 36 4.02 -1.02 -7.63
C LEU A 36 2.87 -0.21 -7.05
N CYS A 37 3.21 0.81 -6.32
CA CYS A 37 2.17 1.57 -5.63
C CYS A 37 2.66 2.94 -5.22
N ALA A 38 1.72 3.75 -4.80
CA ALA A 38 2.01 5.03 -4.16
C ALA A 38 1.65 4.90 -2.70
N MET A 39 2.43 5.49 -1.84
CA MET A 39 2.19 5.40 -0.42
C MET A 39 2.17 6.79 0.19
N TYR A 40 1.21 7.00 1.06
CA TYR A 40 1.11 8.24 1.80
C TYR A 40 1.06 7.93 3.28
N ALA A 41 1.87 8.62 4.04
CA ALA A 41 1.90 8.45 5.48
C ALA A 41 1.12 9.57 6.14
N GLU A 42 0.23 9.18 7.04
CA GLU A 42 -0.53 10.15 7.79
C GLU A 42 -0.37 9.83 9.23
N ARG A 43 -0.30 10.78 10.06
CA ARG A 43 -0.30 10.55 11.47
C ARG A 43 0.53 9.41 11.97
N GLY A 44 1.77 9.54 11.93
CA GLY A 44 2.64 8.53 12.50
C GLY A 44 2.60 7.28 11.66
N GLY A 45 2.11 6.21 12.10
CA GLY A 45 2.19 4.95 11.43
C GLY A 45 1.04 4.59 10.51
N ASP A 46 0.12 5.53 10.26
CA ASP A 46 -1.00 5.25 9.37
C ASP A 46 -0.58 5.46 7.94
N LEU A 47 -0.56 4.38 7.18
CA LEU A 47 -0.13 4.42 5.79
C LEU A 47 -1.29 4.09 4.88
N THR A 48 -1.44 4.88 3.83
CA THR A 48 -2.43 4.62 2.79
C THR A 48 -1.67 4.27 1.53
N VAL A 49 -2.02 3.15 0.94
CA VAL A 49 -1.31 2.63 -0.22
C VAL A 49 -2.29 2.51 -1.37
N LEU A 50 -1.90 3.02 -2.52
CA LEU A 50 -2.72 2.97 -3.71
C LEU A 50 -1.97 2.23 -4.80
N ALA A 51 -2.63 1.33 -5.46
CA ALA A 51 -1.97 0.59 -6.54
C ALA A 51 -2.96 0.26 -7.64
N PRO A 52 -2.48 0.02 -8.85
CA PRO A 52 -3.35 -0.42 -9.91
C PRO A 52 -3.98 -1.75 -9.55
N THR A 53 -5.21 -1.94 -9.95
CA THR A 53 -5.90 -3.20 -9.68
C THR A 53 -5.12 -4.38 -10.23
N SER A 54 -4.50 -4.21 -11.36
CA SER A 54 -3.75 -5.29 -11.97
C SER A 54 -2.57 -5.73 -11.11
N ARG A 55 -2.17 -4.92 -10.17
CA ARG A 55 -1.06 -5.29 -9.30
C ARG A 55 -1.48 -5.49 -7.86
N SER A 56 -2.78 -5.61 -7.65
CA SER A 56 -3.28 -5.75 -6.29
C SER A 56 -2.79 -7.03 -5.61
N SER A 57 -2.65 -8.09 -6.36
CA SER A 57 -2.17 -9.34 -5.78
C SER A 57 -0.76 -9.19 -5.24
N GLU A 58 0.08 -8.58 -6.04
CA GLU A 58 1.44 -8.29 -5.64
C GLU A 58 1.48 -7.42 -4.41
N LEU A 59 0.66 -6.38 -4.43
CA LEU A 59 0.60 -5.46 -3.31
C LEU A 59 0.17 -6.18 -2.04
N ASP A 60 -0.84 -7.02 -2.15
CA ASP A 60 -1.35 -7.72 -0.97
C ASP A 60 -0.31 -8.64 -0.36
N VAL A 61 0.49 -9.27 -1.18
CA VAL A 61 1.56 -10.13 -0.67
C VAL A 61 2.57 -9.30 0.12
N VAL A 62 2.98 -8.19 -0.46
CA VAL A 62 3.95 -7.33 0.20
C VAL A 62 3.40 -6.78 1.51
N LEU A 63 2.17 -6.33 1.48
CA LEU A 63 1.56 -5.76 2.67
C LEU A 63 1.40 -6.81 3.78
N ARG A 64 1.03 -7.99 3.38
CA ARG A 64 0.84 -9.06 4.35
C ARG A 64 2.16 -9.41 5.02
N ASP A 65 3.21 -9.48 4.21
CA ASP A 65 4.53 -9.75 4.74
C ASP A 65 4.98 -8.65 5.69
N LEU A 66 4.76 -7.41 5.30
CA LEU A 66 5.14 -6.29 6.15
C LEU A 66 4.35 -6.28 7.45
N ALA A 67 3.07 -6.52 7.36
CA ALA A 67 2.25 -6.53 8.55
C ALA A 67 2.71 -7.61 9.52
N HIS A 68 3.07 -8.74 8.97
CA HIS A 68 3.54 -9.83 9.79
C HIS A 68 4.89 -9.51 10.42
N GLU A 69 5.77 -9.00 9.61
CA GLU A 69 7.12 -8.71 10.05
C GLU A 69 7.20 -7.60 11.07
N LEU A 70 6.39 -6.58 10.90
CA LEU A 70 6.43 -5.41 11.76
C LEU A 70 5.34 -5.41 12.82
N CYS A 71 4.60 -6.48 12.90
CA CYS A 71 3.47 -6.56 13.81
C CYS A 71 2.49 -5.43 13.56
N GLY A 72 2.31 -5.11 12.28
CA GLY A 72 1.40 -4.06 11.91
C GLY A 72 -0.01 -4.58 11.74
N VAL A 73 -0.91 -3.66 11.49
CA VAL A 73 -2.30 -4.00 11.25
C VAL A 73 -2.62 -3.65 9.82
N LEU A 74 -3.08 -4.64 9.08
CA LEU A 74 -3.43 -4.44 7.70
C LEU A 74 -4.93 -4.35 7.57
N ASP A 75 -5.37 -3.27 7.00
CA ASP A 75 -6.78 -3.06 6.76
C ASP A 75 -6.93 -2.91 5.26
N ASP A 76 -7.61 -3.80 4.63
CA ASP A 76 -7.73 -3.72 3.20
C ASP A 76 -8.97 -2.95 2.80
N GLY A 77 -9.47 -2.21 3.71
CA GLY A 77 -10.44 -1.21 3.38
C GLY A 77 -11.83 -1.71 3.16
N GLY A 78 -11.96 -2.91 2.95
CA GLY A 78 -13.25 -3.38 2.59
C GLY A 78 -13.97 -4.02 3.70
N CYS A 79 -13.34 -4.19 4.72
CA CYS A 79 -14.00 -4.94 5.76
C CYS A 79 -14.19 -4.24 6.95
#